data_2721869f5a0442565ff44207fe3ba6d7
#
_entry.id   2721869f5a0442565ff44207fe3ba6d7
#
_cell.length_a   1.000
_cell.length_b   1.000
_cell.length_c   1.000
_cell.angle_alpha   90.00
_cell.angle_beta   90.00
_cell.angle_gamma   90.00
#
_symmetry.space_group_name_H-M   'P 1'
#
loop_
_entity.id
_entity.type
_entity.pdbx_description
1 polymer ?
#
loop_
_entity_poly.entity_id
_entity_poly.type
_entity_poly.pdbx_seq_one_letter_code
_entity_poly.pdbx_strand_id
1 'polypeptide(L)'
;MHPYIHAKKNPNKPALIMASSGKVTTYKELDERSNQIAHLFRQKGLKIGDGISIFMENNSRFLEICWAAQRSGLYFTPISSKLTAGEVKYIHDDCNSKFLIASKYLKNVANEIYELTKNTAHHYMVDGTEKGWQSFEDAIKDLPKTPVTDEEMGQDMLYSSGTTGKPKGIRVPLKHIPIDQSDALMSVIAPLYDINENTKYLSPAPLYHAAPLRFTMRVNYLGGTNIIMENFDAEMSLSFIEKYKINMSQWVPTMFVRMCKLPEEVRMKYDLSTHECAIHAAAPCPIEIKKMMIEWWGEIINEFYAGSEGNGFFACNSKEWLSHIGTVGKPIFGIPHICDEEGNELSVGSEGTIWFESDVEFSYHNDEKKTLETRHPKNSKWTTLGDIGKLDEDNYLYLTDRKAFMIISGGVNIYPQETEDLIITHPKVFDCAVIGVPNQEFGEEVKAVVQPISWNDIGKDLEEEII
;
A
#
# COMPACT_ATOMS: atom_id res chain seq x y z
N MET A 1 -7.77 10.40 16.78
CA MET A 1 -8.71 9.66 17.69
C MET A 1 -8.60 8.16 17.41
N HIS A 2 -8.67 7.27 18.40
CA HIS A 2 -8.62 5.80 18.20
C HIS A 2 -10.05 5.24 18.01
N PRO A 3 -10.27 4.10 17.31
CA PRO A 3 -11.60 3.49 17.14
C PRO A 3 -12.42 3.32 18.42
N TYR A 4 -11.80 3.12 19.58
CA TYR A 4 -12.51 3.02 20.88
C TYR A 4 -13.35 4.27 21.22
N ILE A 5 -12.93 5.44 20.76
CA ILE A 5 -13.68 6.69 20.97
C ILE A 5 -14.99 6.66 20.17
N HIS A 6 -14.92 6.16 18.93
CA HIS A 6 -16.11 5.99 18.09
C HIS A 6 -17.01 4.85 18.58
N ALA A 7 -16.42 3.78 19.13
CA ALA A 7 -17.16 2.71 19.79
C ALA A 7 -18.00 3.22 20.98
N LYS A 8 -17.49 4.19 21.75
CA LYS A 8 -18.23 4.84 22.83
C LYS A 8 -19.31 5.80 22.30
N LYS A 9 -18.99 6.59 21.25
CA LYS A 9 -19.89 7.62 20.69
C LYS A 9 -21.01 7.01 19.86
N ASN A 10 -20.69 6.07 18.97
CA ASN A 10 -21.60 5.46 17.99
C ASN A 10 -21.33 3.95 17.86
N PRO A 11 -21.64 3.13 18.88
CA PRO A 11 -21.24 1.72 18.95
C PRO A 11 -21.70 0.87 17.77
N ASN A 12 -22.88 1.15 17.23
CA ASN A 12 -23.50 0.38 16.15
C ASN A 12 -23.14 0.89 14.74
N LYS A 13 -22.35 1.95 14.63
CA LYS A 13 -21.88 2.44 13.34
C LYS A 13 -20.95 1.40 12.70
N PRO A 14 -21.11 1.07 11.41
CA PRO A 14 -20.15 0.22 10.69
C PRO A 14 -18.75 0.86 10.69
N ALA A 15 -17.76 0.12 11.20
CA ALA A 15 -16.36 0.47 11.09
C ALA A 15 -15.81 -0.06 9.76
N LEU A 16 -16.24 -1.28 9.38
CA LEU A 16 -15.93 -1.88 8.09
C LEU A 16 -17.09 -2.76 7.58
N ILE A 17 -17.17 -2.87 6.26
CA ILE A 17 -18.08 -3.74 5.53
C ILE A 17 -17.25 -4.48 4.48
N MET A 18 -17.33 -5.82 4.45
CA MET A 18 -16.78 -6.60 3.35
C MET A 18 -17.69 -6.42 2.13
N ALA A 19 -17.15 -5.94 1.03
CA ALA A 19 -17.96 -5.41 -0.08
C ALA A 19 -18.85 -6.47 -0.74
N SER A 20 -18.31 -7.68 -0.99
CA SER A 20 -19.01 -8.75 -1.68
C SER A 20 -19.96 -9.49 -0.73
N SER A 21 -19.47 -9.91 0.45
CA SER A 21 -20.26 -10.69 1.40
C SER A 21 -21.26 -9.85 2.19
N GLY A 22 -21.07 -8.53 2.27
CA GLY A 22 -21.87 -7.63 3.09
C GLY A 22 -21.65 -7.79 4.60
N LYS A 23 -20.65 -8.58 5.02
CA LYS A 23 -20.33 -8.77 6.44
C LYS A 23 -19.92 -7.46 7.08
N VAL A 24 -20.62 -7.04 8.11
CA VAL A 24 -20.39 -5.80 8.85
C VAL A 24 -19.63 -6.08 10.13
N THR A 25 -18.65 -5.23 10.45
CA THR A 25 -18.06 -5.10 11.79
C THR A 25 -18.32 -3.68 12.27
N THR A 26 -19.04 -3.54 13.38
CA THR A 26 -19.34 -2.25 14.01
C THR A 26 -18.14 -1.72 14.78
N TYR A 27 -18.12 -0.42 15.12
CA TYR A 27 -17.08 0.14 15.98
C TYR A 27 -16.98 -0.53 17.34
N LYS A 28 -18.15 -0.90 17.93
CA LYS A 28 -18.18 -1.68 19.18
C LYS A 28 -17.49 -3.02 19.01
N GLU A 29 -17.81 -3.77 17.96
CA GLU A 29 -17.21 -5.07 17.72
C GLU A 29 -15.71 -4.96 17.43
N LEU A 30 -15.29 -3.94 16.65
CA LEU A 30 -13.87 -3.68 16.37
C LEU A 30 -13.10 -3.39 17.67
N ASP A 31 -13.65 -2.56 18.55
CA ASP A 31 -13.00 -2.25 19.83
C ASP A 31 -12.97 -3.49 20.76
N GLU A 32 -14.10 -4.16 20.97
CA GLU A 32 -14.20 -5.35 21.82
C GLU A 32 -13.24 -6.47 21.35
N ARG A 33 -13.21 -6.76 20.05
CA ARG A 33 -12.35 -7.81 19.48
C ARG A 33 -10.88 -7.43 19.50
N SER A 34 -10.54 -6.18 19.20
CA SER A 34 -9.14 -5.72 19.32
C SER A 34 -8.64 -5.79 20.77
N ASN A 35 -9.50 -5.53 21.76
CA ASN A 35 -9.18 -5.75 23.18
C ASN A 35 -8.93 -7.24 23.48
N GLN A 36 -9.83 -8.12 23.06
CA GLN A 36 -9.67 -9.58 23.25
C GLN A 36 -8.36 -10.09 22.63
N ILE A 37 -8.03 -9.65 21.42
CA ILE A 37 -6.79 -10.01 20.73
C ILE A 37 -5.57 -9.45 21.49
N ALA A 38 -5.63 -8.23 22.01
CA ALA A 38 -4.57 -7.65 22.83
C ALA A 38 -4.30 -8.48 24.08
N HIS A 39 -5.36 -8.96 24.75
CA HIS A 39 -5.22 -9.89 25.88
C HIS A 39 -4.60 -11.21 25.45
N LEU A 40 -4.94 -11.76 24.26
CA LEU A 40 -4.29 -12.95 23.73
C LEU A 40 -2.78 -12.74 23.56
N PHE A 41 -2.37 -11.61 22.99
CA PHE A 41 -0.95 -11.27 22.83
C PHE A 41 -0.24 -11.23 24.18
N ARG A 42 -0.81 -10.60 25.21
CA ARG A 42 -0.23 -10.55 26.56
C ARG A 42 -0.18 -11.92 27.22
N GLN A 43 -1.21 -12.77 27.08
CA GLN A 43 -1.21 -14.15 27.59
C GLN A 43 -0.12 -15.03 26.95
N LYS A 44 0.25 -14.75 25.71
CA LYS A 44 1.33 -15.43 25.00
C LYS A 44 2.71 -14.80 25.25
N GLY A 45 2.79 -13.83 26.16
CA GLY A 45 4.03 -13.22 26.61
C GLY A 45 4.59 -12.13 25.70
N LEU A 46 3.81 -11.63 24.73
CA LEU A 46 4.24 -10.51 23.90
C LEU A 46 4.28 -9.22 24.70
N LYS A 47 5.33 -8.46 24.51
CA LYS A 47 5.61 -7.18 25.19
C LYS A 47 5.67 -6.06 24.15
N ILE A 48 5.58 -4.82 24.62
CA ILE A 48 5.80 -3.63 23.78
C ILE A 48 7.12 -3.80 23.00
N GLY A 49 7.06 -3.52 21.68
CA GLY A 49 8.19 -3.69 20.77
C GLY A 49 8.35 -5.08 20.13
N ASP A 50 7.57 -6.07 20.56
CA ASP A 50 7.56 -7.39 19.91
C ASP A 50 6.79 -7.32 18.56
N GLY A 51 7.07 -8.30 17.67
CA GLY A 51 6.47 -8.38 16.35
C GLY A 51 5.40 -9.46 16.19
N ILE A 52 4.41 -9.22 15.35
CA ILE A 52 3.46 -10.22 14.85
C ILE A 52 3.45 -10.21 13.31
N SER A 53 3.19 -11.36 12.69
CA SER A 53 3.01 -11.53 11.25
C SER A 53 1.57 -11.88 10.92
N ILE A 54 1.04 -11.28 9.84
CA ILE A 54 -0.34 -11.47 9.37
C ILE A 54 -0.27 -11.96 7.92
N PHE A 55 -0.63 -13.23 7.69
CA PHE A 55 -0.66 -13.85 6.36
C PHE A 55 -2.10 -14.22 6.00
N MET A 56 -2.81 -13.27 5.39
CA MET A 56 -4.20 -13.47 4.97
C MET A 56 -4.59 -12.55 3.81
N GLU A 57 -5.65 -12.93 3.11
CA GLU A 57 -6.36 -12.10 2.15
C GLU A 57 -7.08 -10.93 2.84
N ASN A 58 -7.76 -10.07 2.05
CA ASN A 58 -8.68 -9.09 2.61
C ASN A 58 -9.81 -9.82 3.34
N ASN A 59 -9.80 -9.73 4.65
CA ASN A 59 -10.68 -10.43 5.57
C ASN A 59 -11.16 -9.48 6.67
N SER A 60 -12.36 -9.68 7.20
CA SER A 60 -12.91 -8.83 8.26
C SER A 60 -12.06 -8.80 9.55
N ARG A 61 -11.29 -9.87 9.81
CA ARG A 61 -10.38 -9.96 10.97
C ARG A 61 -9.10 -9.13 10.80
N PHE A 62 -8.74 -8.78 9.56
CA PHE A 62 -7.46 -8.10 9.28
C PHE A 62 -7.29 -6.83 10.11
N LEU A 63 -8.26 -5.92 10.06
CA LEU A 63 -8.20 -4.68 10.83
C LEU A 63 -8.38 -4.88 12.33
N GLU A 64 -9.13 -5.91 12.77
CA GLU A 64 -9.24 -6.26 14.20
C GLU A 64 -7.85 -6.61 14.78
N ILE A 65 -7.05 -7.39 14.03
CA ILE A 65 -5.68 -7.78 14.39
C ILE A 65 -4.73 -6.58 14.34
N CYS A 66 -4.81 -5.75 13.30
CA CYS A 66 -3.98 -4.55 13.20
C CYS A 66 -4.24 -3.56 14.35
N TRP A 67 -5.53 -3.32 14.69
CA TRP A 67 -5.88 -2.46 15.82
C TRP A 67 -5.49 -3.07 17.18
N ALA A 68 -5.54 -4.39 17.31
CA ALA A 68 -5.06 -5.06 18.51
C ALA A 68 -3.53 -4.91 18.68
N ALA A 69 -2.77 -5.06 17.62
CA ALA A 69 -1.33 -4.85 17.65
C ALA A 69 -0.99 -3.37 17.91
N GLN A 70 -1.70 -2.45 17.25
CA GLN A 70 -1.53 -1.02 17.43
C GLN A 70 -1.76 -0.60 18.90
N ARG A 71 -2.83 -1.07 19.56
CA ARG A 71 -3.09 -0.76 20.97
C ARG A 71 -2.19 -1.48 21.97
N SER A 72 -1.44 -2.49 21.52
CA SER A 72 -0.56 -3.30 22.34
C SER A 72 0.91 -2.88 22.28
N GLY A 73 1.25 -1.80 21.57
CA GLY A 73 2.64 -1.39 21.36
C GLY A 73 3.44 -2.37 20.53
N LEU A 74 2.81 -3.16 19.66
CA LEU A 74 3.49 -4.17 18.86
C LEU A 74 3.80 -3.67 17.46
N TYR A 75 4.86 -4.23 16.87
CA TYR A 75 5.03 -4.18 15.42
C TYR A 75 4.13 -5.23 14.76
N PHE A 76 3.39 -4.83 13.72
CA PHE A 76 2.61 -5.76 12.92
C PHE A 76 3.05 -5.73 11.47
N THR A 77 3.33 -6.93 10.95
CA THR A 77 3.85 -7.14 9.60
C THR A 77 2.83 -7.87 8.75
N PRO A 78 2.03 -7.15 7.96
CA PRO A 78 1.19 -7.75 6.94
C PRO A 78 2.07 -8.34 5.82
N ILE A 79 1.79 -9.59 5.46
CA ILE A 79 2.55 -10.33 4.46
C ILE A 79 1.63 -10.61 3.26
N SER A 80 2.14 -10.38 2.06
CA SER A 80 1.39 -10.63 0.83
C SER A 80 0.92 -12.07 0.74
N SER A 81 -0.39 -12.25 0.52
CA SER A 81 -1.04 -13.55 0.34
C SER A 81 -0.63 -14.28 -0.95
N LYS A 82 0.19 -13.64 -1.78
CA LYS A 82 0.71 -14.20 -3.04
C LYS A 82 2.10 -14.83 -2.90
N LEU A 83 2.74 -14.67 -1.76
CA LEU A 83 4.08 -15.20 -1.51
C LEU A 83 4.06 -16.70 -1.22
N THR A 84 5.17 -17.35 -1.56
CA THR A 84 5.45 -18.73 -1.23
C THR A 84 5.76 -18.91 0.26
N ALA A 85 5.66 -20.13 0.78
CA ALA A 85 5.96 -20.43 2.18
C ALA A 85 7.40 -20.03 2.58
N GLY A 86 8.37 -20.18 1.68
CA GLY A 86 9.75 -19.79 1.92
C GLY A 86 9.93 -18.27 2.06
N GLU A 87 9.24 -17.49 1.24
CA GLU A 87 9.26 -16.02 1.31
C GLU A 87 8.56 -15.52 2.57
N VAL A 88 7.41 -16.10 2.92
CA VAL A 88 6.70 -15.78 4.17
C VAL A 88 7.57 -16.09 5.38
N LYS A 89 8.25 -17.26 5.40
CA LYS A 89 9.19 -17.61 6.45
C LYS A 89 10.31 -16.57 6.56
N TYR A 90 10.89 -16.15 5.43
CA TYR A 90 11.93 -15.13 5.44
C TYR A 90 11.47 -13.84 6.13
N ILE A 91 10.29 -13.31 5.74
CA ILE A 91 9.74 -12.09 6.34
C ILE A 91 9.44 -12.29 7.83
N HIS A 92 8.83 -13.44 8.19
CA HIS A 92 8.48 -13.78 9.56
C HIS A 92 9.72 -13.81 10.47
N ASP A 93 10.79 -14.44 10.02
CA ASP A 93 12.03 -14.55 10.78
C ASP A 93 12.74 -13.18 10.85
N ASP A 94 12.82 -12.48 9.73
CA ASP A 94 13.52 -11.18 9.65
C ASP A 94 12.84 -10.13 10.54
N CYS A 95 11.51 -10.06 10.58
CA CYS A 95 10.79 -9.14 11.48
C CYS A 95 10.76 -9.59 12.94
N ASN A 96 11.44 -10.68 13.29
CA ASN A 96 11.47 -11.27 14.63
C ASN A 96 10.07 -11.52 15.22
N SER A 97 9.14 -11.94 14.36
CA SER A 97 7.77 -12.18 14.77
C SER A 97 7.65 -13.37 15.72
N LYS A 98 6.94 -13.18 16.82
CA LYS A 98 6.65 -14.24 17.83
C LYS A 98 5.27 -14.87 17.61
N PHE A 99 4.47 -14.30 16.71
CA PHE A 99 3.07 -14.65 16.52
C PHE A 99 2.75 -14.64 15.03
N LEU A 100 2.20 -15.72 14.50
CA LEU A 100 1.80 -15.83 13.10
C LEU A 100 0.31 -16.12 13.03
N ILE A 101 -0.42 -15.24 12.35
CA ILE A 101 -1.85 -15.37 12.09
C ILE A 101 -2.07 -15.56 10.60
N ALA A 102 -2.71 -16.68 10.22
CA ALA A 102 -3.08 -16.96 8.84
C ALA A 102 -4.59 -17.19 8.70
N SER A 103 -5.12 -17.12 7.48
CA SER A 103 -6.50 -17.46 7.20
C SER A 103 -6.65 -18.90 6.69
N LYS A 104 -7.80 -19.52 6.95
CA LYS A 104 -8.18 -20.82 6.39
C LYS A 104 -8.24 -20.81 4.84
N TYR A 105 -8.51 -19.64 4.26
CA TYR A 105 -8.51 -19.46 2.81
C TYR A 105 -7.15 -19.79 2.19
N LEU A 106 -6.05 -19.47 2.88
CA LEU A 106 -4.67 -19.72 2.44
C LEU A 106 -4.09 -21.03 3.01
N LYS A 107 -4.91 -21.97 3.46
CA LYS A 107 -4.51 -23.19 4.20
C LYS A 107 -3.36 -23.98 3.58
N ASN A 108 -3.31 -24.07 2.24
CA ASN A 108 -2.26 -24.86 1.57
C ASN A 108 -0.88 -24.30 1.86
N VAL A 109 -0.68 -23.00 1.60
CA VAL A 109 0.59 -22.31 1.90
C VAL A 109 0.79 -22.19 3.42
N ALA A 110 -0.27 -21.93 4.20
CA ALA A 110 -0.19 -21.85 5.66
C ALA A 110 0.34 -23.13 6.30
N ASN A 111 -0.06 -24.31 5.79
CA ASN A 111 0.45 -25.59 6.29
C ASN A 111 1.95 -25.78 6.01
N GLU A 112 2.42 -25.36 4.84
CA GLU A 112 3.86 -25.36 4.53
C GLU A 112 4.62 -24.37 5.44
N ILE A 113 4.06 -23.16 5.67
CA ILE A 113 4.64 -22.17 6.59
C ILE A 113 4.75 -22.75 8.00
N TYR A 114 3.71 -23.46 8.50
CA TYR A 114 3.74 -24.07 9.82
C TYR A 114 4.94 -25.00 9.98
N GLU A 115 5.19 -25.90 9.03
CA GLU A 115 6.33 -26.82 9.09
C GLU A 115 7.70 -26.09 9.15
N LEU A 116 7.79 -24.90 8.53
CA LEU A 116 9.00 -24.07 8.52
C LEU A 116 9.18 -23.22 9.78
N THR A 117 8.08 -22.91 10.51
CA THR A 117 8.08 -21.93 11.63
C THR A 117 7.59 -22.50 12.96
N LYS A 118 7.25 -23.79 13.04
CA LYS A 118 6.62 -24.43 14.20
C LYS A 118 7.36 -24.29 15.54
N ASN A 119 8.66 -23.99 15.52
CA ASN A 119 9.48 -23.80 16.72
C ASN A 119 9.72 -22.32 17.06
N THR A 120 9.25 -21.38 16.28
CA THR A 120 9.61 -19.96 16.38
C THR A 120 8.44 -19.03 16.69
N ALA A 121 7.19 -19.50 16.52
CA ALA A 121 6.01 -18.65 16.68
C ALA A 121 4.81 -19.37 17.32
N HIS A 122 3.87 -18.58 17.83
CA HIS A 122 2.51 -19.01 18.11
C HIS A 122 1.68 -18.94 16.83
N HIS A 123 1.05 -20.03 16.42
CA HIS A 123 0.31 -20.16 15.17
C HIS A 123 -1.19 -20.15 15.41
N TYR A 124 -1.89 -19.19 14.80
CA TYR A 124 -3.34 -19.05 14.87
C TYR A 124 -3.95 -18.96 13.47
N MET A 125 -5.09 -19.63 13.30
CA MET A 125 -5.81 -19.62 12.03
C MET A 125 -7.18 -19.00 12.20
N VAL A 126 -7.48 -18.04 11.35
CA VAL A 126 -8.78 -17.35 11.23
C VAL A 126 -9.70 -18.16 10.33
N ASP A 127 -11.00 -18.17 10.66
CA ASP A 127 -12.07 -18.86 9.93
C ASP A 127 -11.90 -20.38 9.88
N GLY A 128 -11.27 -20.96 10.90
CA GLY A 128 -11.13 -22.39 11.07
C GLY A 128 -9.79 -22.84 11.65
N THR A 129 -9.43 -24.09 11.43
CA THR A 129 -8.18 -24.69 11.91
C THR A 129 -7.60 -25.64 10.90
N GLU A 130 -6.29 -25.88 10.99
CA GLU A 130 -5.52 -26.94 10.35
C GLU A 130 -4.57 -27.58 11.37
N LYS A 131 -3.95 -28.70 11.01
CA LYS A 131 -3.01 -29.37 11.90
C LYS A 131 -1.87 -28.43 12.30
N GLY A 132 -1.69 -28.25 13.62
CA GLY A 132 -0.67 -27.36 14.18
C GLY A 132 -1.14 -25.93 14.41
N TRP A 133 -2.23 -25.51 13.80
CA TRP A 133 -2.82 -24.18 13.98
C TRP A 133 -3.89 -24.20 15.08
N GLN A 134 -3.87 -23.22 15.96
CA GLN A 134 -4.93 -23.01 16.93
C GLN A 134 -6.06 -22.18 16.31
N SER A 135 -7.32 -22.44 16.69
CA SER A 135 -8.45 -21.58 16.27
C SER A 135 -8.27 -20.20 16.86
N PHE A 136 -8.22 -19.19 16.00
CA PHE A 136 -8.13 -17.80 16.42
C PHE A 136 -9.39 -17.36 17.18
N GLU A 137 -10.57 -17.73 16.67
CA GLU A 137 -11.87 -17.42 17.28
C GLU A 137 -12.01 -18.04 18.66
N ASP A 138 -11.65 -19.32 18.82
CA ASP A 138 -11.71 -19.97 20.13
C ASP A 138 -10.71 -19.38 21.13
N ALA A 139 -9.57 -18.95 20.65
CA ALA A 139 -8.54 -18.36 21.51
C ALA A 139 -8.94 -16.99 22.08
N ILE A 140 -9.81 -16.23 21.41
CA ILE A 140 -10.19 -14.87 21.84
C ILE A 140 -11.58 -14.80 22.49
N LYS A 141 -12.49 -15.74 22.24
CA LYS A 141 -13.94 -15.63 22.57
C LYS A 141 -14.23 -15.31 24.04
N ASP A 142 -13.45 -15.88 24.96
CA ASP A 142 -13.68 -15.74 26.40
C ASP A 142 -12.72 -14.71 27.06
N LEU A 143 -11.90 -14.00 26.26
CA LEU A 143 -10.97 -12.99 26.77
C LEU A 143 -11.70 -11.68 27.08
N PRO A 144 -11.14 -10.85 27.98
CA PRO A 144 -11.73 -9.55 28.34
C PRO A 144 -11.90 -8.64 27.13
N LYS A 145 -13.05 -7.98 27.06
CA LYS A 145 -13.36 -6.97 26.05
C LYS A 145 -12.96 -5.55 26.46
N THR A 146 -12.29 -5.44 27.60
CA THR A 146 -11.75 -4.19 28.15
C THR A 146 -10.29 -4.03 27.79
N PRO A 147 -9.76 -2.81 27.74
CA PRO A 147 -8.36 -2.54 27.42
C PRO A 147 -7.36 -3.30 28.32
N VAL A 148 -6.20 -3.64 27.78
CA VAL A 148 -5.05 -4.04 28.57
C VAL A 148 -4.53 -2.84 29.37
N THR A 149 -3.85 -3.09 30.50
CA THR A 149 -3.43 -2.02 31.41
C THR A 149 -2.23 -1.18 30.92
N ASP A 150 -1.53 -1.70 29.93
CA ASP A 150 -0.29 -1.13 29.34
C ASP A 150 -0.46 -0.77 27.86
N GLU A 151 -1.63 -0.17 27.52
CA GLU A 151 -1.87 0.29 26.14
C GLU A 151 -0.86 1.36 25.73
N GLU A 152 -0.24 1.13 24.58
CA GLU A 152 0.70 2.05 23.95
C GLU A 152 0.64 1.90 22.44
N MET A 153 0.94 2.96 21.69
CA MET A 153 0.85 2.96 20.24
C MET A 153 1.91 2.05 19.60
N GLY A 154 1.44 0.98 18.95
CA GLY A 154 2.24 0.13 18.07
C GLY A 154 2.33 0.69 16.65
N GLN A 155 3.11 0.03 15.80
CA GLN A 155 3.47 0.50 14.47
C GLN A 155 3.43 -0.63 13.45
N ASP A 156 2.99 -0.33 12.23
CA ASP A 156 3.18 -1.23 11.09
C ASP A 156 4.68 -1.34 10.76
N MET A 157 5.11 -2.54 10.43
CA MET A 157 6.42 -2.84 9.88
C MET A 157 6.22 -3.50 8.52
N LEU A 158 6.30 -2.70 7.46
CA LEU A 158 5.99 -3.12 6.11
C LEU A 158 7.23 -3.62 5.38
N TYR A 159 7.03 -4.57 4.49
CA TYR A 159 8.08 -5.08 3.61
C TYR A 159 7.86 -4.57 2.20
N SER A 160 8.87 -3.90 1.65
CA SER A 160 8.91 -3.51 0.24
C SER A 160 9.56 -4.61 -0.60
N SER A 161 9.12 -4.75 -1.86
CA SER A 161 9.82 -5.57 -2.84
C SER A 161 11.15 -4.88 -3.18
N GLY A 162 12.22 -5.23 -2.46
CA GLY A 162 13.52 -4.63 -2.71
C GLY A 162 14.01 -4.90 -4.14
N THR A 163 14.63 -3.90 -4.78
CA THR A 163 15.25 -4.00 -6.10
C THR A 163 16.37 -5.07 -6.19
N THR A 164 16.79 -5.64 -5.06
CA THR A 164 17.87 -6.62 -4.92
C THR A 164 17.38 -8.06 -4.65
N GLY A 165 16.10 -8.35 -4.86
CA GLY A 165 15.53 -9.70 -4.82
C GLY A 165 14.96 -10.18 -3.48
N LYS A 166 15.32 -9.60 -2.32
CA LYS A 166 14.71 -9.93 -1.04
C LYS A 166 13.90 -8.75 -0.49
N PRO A 167 12.67 -8.97 0.01
CA PRO A 167 11.88 -7.93 0.66
C PRO A 167 12.62 -7.32 1.85
N LYS A 168 12.49 -6.02 2.05
CA LYS A 168 13.12 -5.26 3.13
C LYS A 168 12.08 -4.72 4.08
N GLY A 169 12.27 -4.99 5.38
CA GLY A 169 11.41 -4.47 6.43
C GLY A 169 11.71 -3.01 6.72
N ILE A 170 10.72 -2.14 6.60
CA ILE A 170 10.83 -0.72 6.92
C ILE A 170 10.45 -0.55 8.39
N ARG A 171 11.41 -0.22 9.23
CA ARG A 171 11.19 -0.06 10.66
C ARG A 171 11.22 1.41 11.05
N VAL A 172 10.10 1.89 11.58
CA VAL A 172 9.98 3.20 12.22
C VAL A 172 10.01 2.97 13.74
N PRO A 173 10.80 3.72 14.52
CA PRO A 173 10.85 3.58 15.97
C PRO A 173 9.48 3.81 16.63
N LEU A 174 9.16 3.04 17.66
CA LEU A 174 7.97 3.27 18.49
C LEU A 174 8.10 4.62 19.21
N LYS A 175 7.03 5.40 19.20
CA LYS A 175 7.02 6.74 19.79
C LYS A 175 6.75 6.74 21.29
N HIS A 176 6.35 5.62 21.88
CA HIS A 176 5.98 5.49 23.29
C HIS A 176 4.92 6.50 23.73
N ILE A 177 3.86 6.64 22.96
CA ILE A 177 2.75 7.57 23.17
C ILE A 177 1.42 6.84 23.36
N PRO A 178 0.42 7.48 24.01
CA PRO A 178 -0.93 6.94 24.10
C PRO A 178 -1.56 6.64 22.74
N ILE A 179 -2.42 5.61 22.68
CA ILE A 179 -3.02 5.10 21.44
C ILE A 179 -3.94 6.10 20.73
N ASP A 180 -4.40 7.13 21.40
CA ASP A 180 -5.31 8.16 20.89
C ASP A 180 -4.62 9.44 20.40
N GLN A 181 -3.31 9.50 20.46
CA GLN A 181 -2.52 10.56 19.82
C GLN A 181 -2.39 10.31 18.32
N SER A 182 -2.43 11.38 17.53
CA SER A 182 -2.22 11.31 16.08
C SER A 182 -0.75 11.40 15.74
N ASP A 183 -0.36 10.73 14.64
CA ASP A 183 0.92 11.02 14.00
C ASP A 183 0.86 12.34 13.19
N ALA A 184 2.02 12.92 12.89
CA ALA A 184 2.11 14.18 12.16
C ALA A 184 1.52 14.07 10.74
N LEU A 185 1.68 12.92 10.08
CA LEU A 185 1.19 12.70 8.72
C LEU A 185 -0.34 12.66 8.66
N MET A 186 -1.00 12.17 9.75
CA MET A 186 -2.46 12.19 9.86
C MET A 186 -3.01 13.62 9.85
N SER A 187 -2.35 14.56 10.53
CA SER A 187 -2.79 15.96 10.57
C SER A 187 -2.73 16.65 9.21
N VAL A 188 -1.95 16.11 8.28
CA VAL A 188 -1.80 16.62 6.91
C VAL A 188 -2.76 15.91 5.94
N ILE A 189 -2.79 14.58 5.95
CA ILE A 189 -3.56 13.77 4.99
C ILE A 189 -5.08 13.89 5.23
N ALA A 190 -5.52 13.97 6.47
CA ALA A 190 -6.95 14.03 6.77
C ALA A 190 -7.63 15.28 6.19
N PRO A 191 -7.12 16.51 6.38
CA PRO A 191 -7.69 17.69 5.73
C PRO A 191 -7.46 17.72 4.21
N LEU A 192 -6.35 17.18 3.71
CA LEU A 192 -6.05 17.15 2.27
C LEU A 192 -7.15 16.43 1.46
N TYR A 193 -7.73 15.36 2.02
CA TYR A 193 -8.75 14.56 1.36
C TYR A 193 -10.11 14.60 2.06
N ASP A 194 -10.33 15.55 2.96
CA ASP A 194 -11.54 15.70 3.78
C ASP A 194 -12.00 14.41 4.46
N ILE A 195 -11.03 13.64 5.01
CA ILE A 195 -11.36 12.39 5.71
C ILE A 195 -11.97 12.72 7.08
N ASN A 196 -13.21 12.28 7.29
CA ASN A 196 -13.96 12.57 8.52
C ASN A 196 -14.93 11.42 8.89
N GLU A 197 -15.75 11.63 9.90
CA GLU A 197 -16.70 10.61 10.36
C GLU A 197 -17.77 10.22 9.32
N ASN A 198 -18.01 11.02 8.28
CA ASN A 198 -18.96 10.72 7.21
C ASN A 198 -18.32 9.99 6.02
N THR A 199 -17.01 9.81 6.05
CA THR A 199 -16.28 9.13 4.96
C THR A 199 -16.75 7.69 4.84
N LYS A 200 -17.17 7.32 3.62
CA LYS A 200 -17.40 5.94 3.16
C LYS A 200 -16.34 5.60 2.13
N TYR A 201 -15.33 4.88 2.58
CA TYR A 201 -14.11 4.64 1.84
C TYR A 201 -14.11 3.26 1.19
N LEU A 202 -14.00 3.19 -0.13
CA LEU A 202 -13.77 1.95 -0.87
C LEU A 202 -12.28 1.62 -0.93
N SER A 203 -11.90 0.45 -0.41
CA SER A 203 -10.56 -0.11 -0.48
C SER A 203 -10.54 -1.35 -1.39
N PRO A 204 -10.20 -1.21 -2.68
CA PRO A 204 -10.17 -2.33 -3.63
C PRO A 204 -8.86 -3.12 -3.58
N ALA A 205 -7.81 -2.55 -3.03
CA ALA A 205 -6.47 -3.14 -3.02
C ALA A 205 -6.24 -4.03 -1.79
N PRO A 206 -5.25 -4.95 -1.85
CA PRO A 206 -4.92 -5.81 -0.72
C PRO A 206 -4.39 -5.01 0.49
N LEU A 207 -4.91 -5.31 1.67
CA LEU A 207 -4.55 -4.66 2.93
C LEU A 207 -3.10 -4.94 3.40
N TYR A 208 -2.40 -5.87 2.79
CA TYR A 208 -0.99 -6.08 3.11
C TYR A 208 -0.05 -5.03 2.47
N HIS A 209 -0.56 -4.14 1.63
CA HIS A 209 0.21 -3.00 1.12
C HIS A 209 0.06 -1.76 2.00
N ALA A 210 1.10 -0.90 1.98
CA ALA A 210 1.19 0.30 2.82
C ALA A 210 -0.02 1.24 2.68
N ALA A 211 -0.33 1.65 1.45
CA ALA A 211 -1.36 2.66 1.21
C ALA A 211 -2.77 2.16 1.59
N PRO A 212 -3.26 0.97 1.12
CA PRO A 212 -4.57 0.46 1.51
C PRO A 212 -4.70 0.27 3.02
N LEU A 213 -3.69 -0.29 3.69
CA LEU A 213 -3.70 -0.49 5.13
C LEU A 213 -3.78 0.83 5.90
N ARG A 214 -2.86 1.73 5.60
CA ARG A 214 -2.76 3.02 6.30
C ARG A 214 -3.99 3.89 6.08
N PHE A 215 -4.58 3.89 4.87
CA PHE A 215 -5.82 4.63 4.62
C PHE A 215 -7.02 4.01 5.33
N THR A 216 -7.21 2.68 5.31
CA THR A 216 -8.30 2.03 6.07
C THR A 216 -8.18 2.29 7.57
N MET A 217 -6.98 2.20 8.14
CA MET A 217 -6.78 2.52 9.54
C MET A 217 -7.05 4.00 9.84
N ARG A 218 -6.66 4.93 8.95
CA ARG A 218 -6.96 6.37 9.11
C ARG A 218 -8.45 6.69 9.06
N VAL A 219 -9.17 6.07 8.13
CA VAL A 219 -10.64 6.20 8.06
C VAL A 219 -11.28 5.71 9.36
N ASN A 220 -10.88 4.56 9.90
CA ASN A 220 -11.34 4.09 11.21
C ASN A 220 -10.93 5.03 12.35
N TYR A 221 -9.71 5.58 12.32
CA TYR A 221 -9.24 6.52 13.33
C TYR A 221 -10.11 7.79 13.39
N LEU A 222 -10.64 8.25 12.25
CA LEU A 222 -11.49 9.43 12.12
C LEU A 222 -12.99 9.13 12.20
N GLY A 223 -13.36 7.86 12.33
CA GLY A 223 -14.75 7.45 12.54
C GLY A 223 -15.55 7.19 11.27
N GLY A 224 -14.91 7.14 10.11
CA GLY A 224 -15.54 6.76 8.84
C GLY A 224 -15.83 5.26 8.72
N THR A 225 -16.40 4.84 7.61
CA THR A 225 -16.73 3.44 7.31
C THR A 225 -15.87 2.95 6.15
N ASN A 226 -15.13 1.87 6.34
CA ASN A 226 -14.38 1.20 5.28
C ASN A 226 -15.27 0.19 4.56
N ILE A 227 -15.29 0.22 3.24
CA ILE A 227 -15.85 -0.82 2.38
C ILE A 227 -14.66 -1.52 1.70
N ILE A 228 -14.41 -2.76 2.11
CA ILE A 228 -13.21 -3.52 1.71
C ILE A 228 -13.61 -4.57 0.69
N MET A 229 -13.02 -4.50 -0.51
CA MET A 229 -13.21 -5.54 -1.51
C MET A 229 -12.34 -6.76 -1.15
N GLU A 230 -12.93 -7.94 -1.22
CA GLU A 230 -12.22 -9.19 -1.02
C GLU A 230 -11.19 -9.43 -2.14
N ASN A 231 -11.57 -9.11 -3.37
CA ASN A 231 -10.72 -9.08 -4.55
C ASN A 231 -11.13 -7.92 -5.44
N PHE A 232 -10.18 -7.33 -6.15
CA PHE A 232 -10.47 -6.29 -7.13
C PHE A 232 -11.18 -6.88 -8.36
N ASP A 233 -12.26 -6.25 -8.74
CA ASP A 233 -12.96 -6.42 -10.01
C ASP A 233 -13.43 -5.06 -10.49
N ALA A 234 -13.21 -4.75 -11.78
CA ALA A 234 -13.45 -3.41 -12.32
C ALA A 234 -14.95 -3.03 -12.32
N GLU A 235 -15.83 -3.93 -12.79
CA GLU A 235 -17.28 -3.66 -12.81
C GLU A 235 -17.87 -3.66 -11.39
N MET A 236 -17.47 -4.64 -10.56
CA MET A 236 -17.94 -4.69 -9.17
C MET A 236 -17.55 -3.46 -8.38
N SER A 237 -16.39 -2.85 -8.68
CA SER A 237 -15.97 -1.59 -8.03
C SER A 237 -17.00 -0.48 -8.27
N LEU A 238 -17.46 -0.31 -9.51
CA LEU A 238 -18.50 0.67 -9.87
C LEU A 238 -19.83 0.36 -9.16
N SER A 239 -20.23 -0.91 -9.16
CA SER A 239 -21.42 -1.38 -8.46
C SER A 239 -21.36 -1.08 -6.95
N PHE A 240 -20.20 -1.23 -6.31
CA PHE A 240 -20.03 -0.95 -4.89
C PHE A 240 -20.03 0.55 -4.59
N ILE A 241 -19.52 1.40 -5.50
CA ILE A 241 -19.64 2.86 -5.36
C ILE A 241 -21.11 3.25 -5.27
N GLU A 242 -21.95 2.76 -6.18
CA GLU A 242 -23.39 3.00 -6.15
C GLU A 242 -24.07 2.39 -4.92
N LYS A 243 -23.85 1.09 -4.67
CA LYS A 243 -24.52 0.32 -3.61
C LYS A 243 -24.30 0.88 -2.21
N TYR A 244 -23.06 1.23 -1.92
CA TYR A 244 -22.67 1.71 -0.58
C TYR A 244 -22.65 3.23 -0.47
N LYS A 245 -22.93 3.96 -1.57
CA LYS A 245 -22.85 5.42 -1.63
C LYS A 245 -21.47 5.89 -1.19
N ILE A 246 -20.45 5.36 -1.86
CA ILE A 246 -19.04 5.68 -1.60
C ILE A 246 -18.79 7.14 -1.94
N ASN A 247 -18.08 7.86 -1.06
CA ASN A 247 -17.63 9.22 -1.36
C ASN A 247 -16.10 9.32 -1.50
N MET A 248 -15.36 8.32 -1.06
CA MET A 248 -13.89 8.29 -1.18
C MET A 248 -13.39 6.90 -1.57
N SER A 249 -12.32 6.84 -2.36
CA SER A 249 -11.69 5.58 -2.77
C SER A 249 -10.20 5.72 -3.01
N GLN A 250 -9.47 4.60 -3.01
CA GLN A 250 -8.06 4.58 -3.37
C GLN A 250 -7.75 3.48 -4.39
N TRP A 251 -6.93 3.80 -5.37
CA TRP A 251 -6.64 2.97 -6.53
C TRP A 251 -5.15 2.87 -6.81
N VAL A 252 -4.78 1.92 -7.66
CA VAL A 252 -3.50 1.91 -8.35
C VAL A 252 -3.75 2.05 -9.86
N PRO A 253 -2.80 2.58 -10.65
CA PRO A 253 -3.00 2.86 -12.07
C PRO A 253 -3.49 1.69 -12.90
N THR A 254 -3.04 0.46 -12.61
CA THR A 254 -3.53 -0.75 -13.30
C THR A 254 -5.02 -1.01 -13.09
N MET A 255 -5.60 -0.57 -11.97
CA MET A 255 -7.05 -0.64 -11.75
C MET A 255 -7.79 0.34 -12.65
N PHE A 256 -7.28 1.55 -12.83
CA PHE A 256 -7.81 2.53 -13.78
C PHE A 256 -7.75 2.01 -15.22
N VAL A 257 -6.61 1.43 -15.63
CA VAL A 257 -6.49 0.78 -16.95
C VAL A 257 -7.59 -0.25 -17.16
N ARG A 258 -7.82 -1.13 -16.19
CA ARG A 258 -8.86 -2.17 -16.27
C ARG A 258 -10.26 -1.59 -16.31
N MET A 259 -10.54 -0.53 -15.56
CA MET A 259 -11.83 0.15 -15.60
C MET A 259 -12.06 0.89 -16.93
N CYS A 260 -11.04 1.55 -17.47
CA CYS A 260 -11.12 2.20 -18.79
C CYS A 260 -11.35 1.21 -19.93
N LYS A 261 -10.90 -0.04 -19.81
CA LYS A 261 -11.12 -1.13 -20.77
C LYS A 261 -12.50 -1.78 -20.70
N LEU A 262 -13.34 -1.45 -19.70
CA LEU A 262 -14.72 -1.89 -19.67
C LEU A 262 -15.52 -1.30 -20.85
N PRO A 263 -16.48 -2.05 -21.44
CA PRO A 263 -17.41 -1.51 -22.42
C PRO A 263 -18.10 -0.25 -21.91
N GLU A 264 -18.38 0.69 -22.81
CA GLU A 264 -18.99 1.98 -22.43
C GLU A 264 -20.33 1.81 -21.72
N GLU A 265 -21.17 0.87 -22.18
CA GLU A 265 -22.45 0.52 -21.56
C GLU A 265 -22.30 0.04 -20.11
N VAL A 266 -21.18 -0.60 -19.76
CA VAL A 266 -20.87 -1.02 -18.39
C VAL A 266 -20.38 0.17 -17.57
N ARG A 267 -19.51 1.02 -18.16
CA ARG A 267 -18.97 2.20 -17.47
C ARG A 267 -20.06 3.20 -17.10
N MET A 268 -21.08 3.35 -17.96
CA MET A 268 -22.19 4.32 -17.80
C MET A 268 -23.39 3.74 -17.03
N LYS A 269 -23.32 2.46 -16.59
CA LYS A 269 -24.45 1.76 -15.97
C LYS A 269 -24.74 2.20 -14.52
N TYR A 270 -23.72 2.62 -13.79
CA TYR A 270 -23.77 2.84 -12.34
C TYR A 270 -23.82 4.33 -11.99
N ASP A 271 -24.58 4.65 -10.93
CA ASP A 271 -24.61 6.00 -10.34
C ASP A 271 -23.39 6.27 -9.47
N LEU A 272 -22.46 7.06 -9.97
CA LEU A 272 -21.24 7.45 -9.27
C LEU A 272 -21.34 8.83 -8.61
N SER A 273 -22.50 9.45 -8.56
CA SER A 273 -22.71 10.85 -8.14
C SER A 273 -22.30 11.13 -6.67
N THR A 274 -22.21 10.11 -5.84
CA THR A 274 -21.75 10.25 -4.45
C THR A 274 -20.22 10.23 -4.30
N HIS A 275 -19.49 9.89 -5.37
CA HIS A 275 -18.04 9.72 -5.34
C HIS A 275 -17.36 11.07 -5.53
N GLU A 276 -16.76 11.59 -4.47
CA GLU A 276 -16.21 12.96 -4.40
C GLU A 276 -14.69 13.00 -4.40
N CYS A 277 -14.02 11.88 -4.05
CA CYS A 277 -12.57 11.80 -3.96
C CYS A 277 -12.08 10.42 -4.37
N ALA A 278 -11.34 10.33 -5.48
CA ALA A 278 -10.67 9.14 -5.95
C ALA A 278 -9.15 9.36 -5.95
N ILE A 279 -8.43 8.64 -5.09
CA ILE A 279 -6.98 8.78 -4.92
C ILE A 279 -6.29 7.65 -5.67
N HIS A 280 -5.23 7.95 -6.42
CA HIS A 280 -4.33 6.91 -6.91
C HIS A 280 -2.89 7.18 -6.51
N ALA A 281 -2.10 6.11 -6.46
CA ALA A 281 -0.70 6.15 -6.08
C ALA A 281 0.00 4.82 -6.40
N ALA A 282 1.22 4.67 -5.93
CA ALA A 282 2.05 3.47 -5.91
C ALA A 282 2.78 3.13 -7.21
N ALA A 283 2.35 3.65 -8.34
CA ALA A 283 3.02 3.54 -9.63
C ALA A 283 2.72 4.78 -10.49
N PRO A 284 3.51 5.10 -11.50
CA PRO A 284 3.16 6.08 -12.51
C PRO A 284 1.82 5.73 -13.17
N CYS A 285 1.02 6.75 -13.48
CA CYS A 285 -0.26 6.56 -14.17
C CYS A 285 -0.10 7.04 -15.62
N PRO A 286 -0.35 6.17 -16.62
CA PRO A 286 -0.30 6.60 -18.02
C PRO A 286 -1.17 7.83 -18.24
N ILE A 287 -0.61 8.84 -18.92
CA ILE A 287 -1.25 10.16 -19.11
C ILE A 287 -2.64 10.02 -19.69
N GLU A 288 -2.78 9.19 -20.74
CA GLU A 288 -4.07 9.01 -21.43
C GLU A 288 -5.11 8.32 -20.54
N ILE A 289 -4.68 7.35 -19.71
CA ILE A 289 -5.58 6.70 -18.74
C ILE A 289 -6.08 7.71 -17.71
N LYS A 290 -5.20 8.55 -17.18
CA LYS A 290 -5.61 9.55 -16.20
C LYS A 290 -6.52 10.61 -16.79
N LYS A 291 -6.28 11.05 -18.03
CA LYS A 291 -7.21 11.92 -18.77
C LYS A 291 -8.58 11.28 -18.92
N MET A 292 -8.63 10.01 -19.38
CA MET A 292 -9.90 9.28 -19.53
C MET A 292 -10.66 9.17 -18.19
N MET A 293 -9.95 8.91 -17.09
CA MET A 293 -10.56 8.85 -15.76
C MET A 293 -11.12 10.22 -15.33
N ILE A 294 -10.39 11.32 -15.58
CA ILE A 294 -10.87 12.67 -15.27
C ILE A 294 -12.08 13.04 -16.13
N GLU A 295 -12.07 12.69 -17.42
CA GLU A 295 -13.22 12.91 -18.32
C GLU A 295 -14.45 12.12 -17.86
N TRP A 296 -14.26 10.87 -17.39
CA TRP A 296 -15.34 10.00 -16.98
C TRP A 296 -15.87 10.30 -15.56
N TRP A 297 -14.97 10.45 -14.59
CA TRP A 297 -15.36 10.63 -13.18
C TRP A 297 -15.43 12.10 -12.75
N GLY A 298 -14.92 13.01 -13.56
CA GLY A 298 -14.79 14.43 -13.23
C GLY A 298 -13.49 14.73 -12.47
N GLU A 299 -13.38 15.97 -11.99
CA GLU A 299 -12.19 16.50 -11.32
C GLU A 299 -12.02 15.99 -9.87
N ILE A 300 -12.41 14.75 -9.62
CA ILE A 300 -12.28 14.09 -8.30
C ILE A 300 -11.02 13.23 -8.17
N ILE A 301 -10.26 13.09 -9.26
CA ILE A 301 -9.05 12.28 -9.29
C ILE A 301 -7.92 13.04 -8.60
N ASN A 302 -7.37 12.43 -7.57
CA ASN A 302 -6.22 12.92 -6.82
C ASN A 302 -5.06 11.93 -6.95
N GLU A 303 -3.86 12.42 -6.92
CA GLU A 303 -2.65 11.61 -6.93
C GLU A 303 -1.77 11.96 -5.74
N PHE A 304 -1.07 10.96 -5.19
CA PHE A 304 0.06 11.22 -4.32
C PHE A 304 1.26 10.33 -4.67
N TYR A 305 2.45 10.87 -4.39
CA TYR A 305 3.70 10.14 -4.42
C TYR A 305 4.32 10.16 -3.02
N ALA A 306 4.62 8.97 -2.49
CA ALA A 306 5.26 8.78 -1.20
C ALA A 306 5.85 7.38 -1.10
N GLY A 307 6.92 7.23 -0.33
CA GLY A 307 7.46 5.93 0.07
C GLY A 307 6.80 5.36 1.33
N SER A 308 6.93 4.05 1.50
CA SER A 308 6.54 3.39 2.75
C SER A 308 7.38 3.87 3.94
N GLU A 309 8.56 4.39 3.67
CA GLU A 309 9.52 5.01 4.59
C GLU A 309 8.97 6.29 5.24
N GLY A 310 8.05 6.98 4.58
CA GLY A 310 7.37 8.17 5.09
C GLY A 310 8.24 9.44 5.11
N ASN A 311 9.33 9.47 4.37
CA ASN A 311 10.29 10.55 4.34
C ASN A 311 9.87 11.77 3.50
N GLY A 312 8.89 11.60 2.59
CA GLY A 312 8.31 12.66 1.77
C GLY A 312 6.91 12.32 1.32
N PHE A 313 6.11 13.34 1.02
CA PHE A 313 4.75 13.21 0.51
C PHE A 313 4.43 14.34 -0.45
N PHE A 314 4.14 14.00 -1.70
CA PHE A 314 3.66 14.91 -2.74
C PHE A 314 2.21 14.60 -3.06
N ALA A 315 1.44 15.61 -3.45
CA ALA A 315 0.08 15.41 -3.91
C ALA A 315 -0.34 16.45 -4.95
N CYS A 316 -1.27 16.07 -5.80
CA CYS A 316 -2.01 16.97 -6.67
C CYS A 316 -3.46 16.52 -6.87
N ASN A 317 -4.33 17.47 -7.12
CA ASN A 317 -5.69 17.24 -7.57
C ASN A 317 -5.77 17.29 -9.12
N SER A 318 -6.98 17.00 -9.67
CA SER A 318 -7.20 17.01 -11.13
C SER A 318 -6.86 18.33 -11.81
N LYS A 319 -7.18 19.47 -11.19
CA LYS A 319 -6.92 20.81 -11.79
C LYS A 319 -5.43 21.10 -11.90
N GLU A 320 -4.71 20.82 -10.82
CA GLU A 320 -3.25 20.96 -10.78
C GLU A 320 -2.61 20.04 -11.80
N TRP A 321 -3.06 18.79 -11.88
CA TRP A 321 -2.53 17.82 -12.82
C TRP A 321 -2.79 18.22 -14.29
N LEU A 322 -3.99 18.72 -14.61
CA LEU A 322 -4.32 19.18 -15.97
C LEU A 322 -3.50 20.39 -16.39
N SER A 323 -3.03 21.21 -15.44
CA SER A 323 -2.13 22.33 -15.70
C SER A 323 -0.66 21.91 -15.78
N HIS A 324 -0.29 20.78 -15.17
CA HIS A 324 1.06 20.23 -15.08
C HIS A 324 1.04 18.72 -15.43
N ILE A 325 0.70 18.41 -16.67
CA ILE A 325 0.50 17.02 -17.14
C ILE A 325 1.74 16.18 -16.88
N GLY A 326 1.53 15.01 -16.22
CA GLY A 326 2.59 14.06 -15.88
C GLY A 326 3.23 14.30 -14.52
N THR A 327 2.83 15.35 -13.78
CA THR A 327 3.31 15.58 -12.41
C THR A 327 2.72 14.60 -11.41
N VAL A 328 3.46 14.31 -10.34
CA VAL A 328 2.96 13.64 -9.13
C VAL A 328 2.61 14.62 -8.01
N GLY A 329 2.62 15.93 -8.30
CA GLY A 329 2.18 17.01 -7.43
C GLY A 329 3.27 17.85 -6.80
N LYS A 330 2.85 18.63 -5.79
CA LYS A 330 3.71 19.48 -4.96
C LYS A 330 4.06 18.82 -3.63
N PRO A 331 5.17 19.23 -2.98
CA PRO A 331 5.50 18.74 -1.66
C PRO A 331 4.47 19.20 -0.63
N ILE A 332 3.87 18.26 0.05
CA ILE A 332 2.95 18.47 1.18
C ILE A 332 3.71 18.23 2.50
N PHE A 333 4.67 17.31 2.47
CA PHE A 333 5.53 16.97 3.59
C PHE A 333 6.93 16.60 3.09
N GLY A 334 7.98 17.05 3.82
CA GLY A 334 9.36 16.92 3.39
C GLY A 334 9.75 17.99 2.32
N ILE A 335 10.99 18.44 2.34
CA ILE A 335 11.53 19.38 1.35
C ILE A 335 12.26 18.56 0.29
N PRO A 336 11.88 18.63 -0.99
CA PRO A 336 12.57 17.91 -2.05
C PRO A 336 13.84 18.62 -2.50
N HIS A 337 14.86 17.83 -2.82
CA HIS A 337 16.10 18.27 -3.45
C HIS A 337 16.40 17.32 -4.62
N ILE A 338 16.81 17.87 -5.75
CA ILE A 338 17.25 17.09 -6.91
C ILE A 338 18.77 17.19 -7.00
N CYS A 339 19.47 16.04 -6.93
CA CYS A 339 20.92 16.00 -6.88
C CYS A 339 21.54 15.12 -7.97
N ASP A 340 22.77 15.48 -8.34
CA ASP A 340 23.63 14.66 -9.17
C ASP A 340 24.16 13.41 -8.42
N GLU A 341 25.01 12.62 -9.06
CA GLU A 341 25.58 11.40 -8.46
C GLU A 341 26.56 11.70 -7.31
N GLU A 342 27.18 12.87 -7.28
CA GLU A 342 28.07 13.36 -6.22
C GLU A 342 27.30 13.99 -5.04
N GLY A 343 25.98 14.09 -5.15
CA GLY A 343 25.12 14.71 -4.16
C GLY A 343 25.19 16.24 -4.16
N ASN A 344 25.45 16.86 -5.29
CA ASN A 344 25.30 18.31 -5.43
C ASN A 344 23.89 18.62 -5.92
N GLU A 345 23.26 19.61 -5.34
CA GLU A 345 21.94 20.06 -5.75
C GLU A 345 21.97 20.67 -7.14
N LEU A 346 21.03 20.25 -8.00
CA LEU A 346 20.89 20.68 -9.38
C LEU A 346 19.93 21.87 -9.49
N SER A 347 20.06 22.63 -10.60
CA SER A 347 19.11 23.70 -10.90
C SER A 347 17.72 23.17 -11.25
N VAL A 348 16.70 24.00 -11.02
CA VAL A 348 15.31 23.71 -11.39
C VAL A 348 15.21 23.28 -12.86
N GLY A 349 14.41 22.27 -13.15
CA GLY A 349 14.25 21.66 -14.47
C GLY A 349 15.28 20.58 -14.82
N SER A 350 16.38 20.47 -14.05
CA SER A 350 17.37 19.42 -14.25
C SER A 350 16.89 18.11 -13.62
N GLU A 351 17.22 16.99 -14.30
CA GLU A 351 16.91 15.63 -13.83
C GLU A 351 18.02 15.09 -12.94
N GLY A 352 17.65 14.43 -11.84
CA GLY A 352 18.57 13.81 -10.90
C GLY A 352 17.88 12.95 -9.86
N THR A 353 18.65 12.44 -8.90
CA THR A 353 18.13 11.67 -7.78
C THR A 353 17.32 12.57 -6.85
N ILE A 354 16.12 12.10 -6.49
CA ILE A 354 15.22 12.80 -5.57
C ILE A 354 15.63 12.51 -4.13
N TRP A 355 15.87 13.57 -3.37
CA TRP A 355 16.14 13.52 -1.94
C TRP A 355 15.07 14.27 -1.18
N PHE A 356 14.77 13.82 0.04
CA PHE A 356 13.81 14.46 0.94
C PHE A 356 14.51 14.90 2.20
N GLU A 357 14.43 16.18 2.52
CA GLU A 357 14.78 16.69 3.84
C GLU A 357 13.57 16.59 4.76
N SER A 358 13.68 15.79 5.82
CA SER A 358 12.65 15.65 6.84
C SER A 358 13.23 15.14 8.16
N ASP A 359 12.47 15.30 9.26
CA ASP A 359 12.82 14.75 10.58
C ASP A 359 12.29 13.30 10.77
N VAL A 360 11.85 12.63 9.71
CA VAL A 360 11.40 11.23 9.78
C VAL A 360 12.59 10.30 9.86
N GLU A 361 12.64 9.54 10.94
CA GLU A 361 13.63 8.48 11.12
C GLU A 361 13.04 7.14 10.66
N PHE A 362 13.74 6.44 9.80
CA PHE A 362 13.46 5.07 9.41
C PHE A 362 14.77 4.30 9.21
N SER A 363 14.68 2.99 9.28
CA SER A 363 15.78 2.09 8.90
C SER A 363 15.22 0.87 8.17
N TYR A 364 16.02 0.27 7.31
CA TYR A 364 15.75 -1.08 6.84
C TYR A 364 16.20 -2.07 7.91
N HIS A 365 15.26 -2.88 8.38
CA HIS A 365 15.47 -3.80 9.47
C HIS A 365 16.54 -4.83 9.09
N ASN A 366 17.50 -5.04 9.98
CA ASN A 366 18.65 -5.94 9.79
C ASN A 366 19.52 -5.62 8.54
N ASP A 367 19.40 -4.43 7.93
CA ASP A 367 20.19 -4.03 6.76
C ASP A 367 20.73 -2.61 6.92
N GLU A 368 21.78 -2.48 7.75
CA GLU A 368 22.44 -1.21 8.02
C GLU A 368 23.07 -0.62 6.75
N LYS A 369 23.69 -1.48 5.91
CA LYS A 369 24.28 -1.04 4.66
C LYS A 369 23.26 -0.36 3.76
N LYS A 370 22.11 -1.01 3.56
CA LYS A 370 21.04 -0.43 2.74
C LYS A 370 20.43 0.81 3.36
N THR A 371 20.33 0.86 4.68
CA THR A 371 19.90 2.07 5.40
C THR A 371 20.85 3.24 5.11
N LEU A 372 22.16 3.02 5.16
CA LEU A 372 23.16 4.04 4.85
C LEU A 372 23.11 4.50 3.38
N GLU A 373 22.84 3.60 2.45
CA GLU A 373 22.67 3.94 1.03
C GLU A 373 21.50 4.91 0.77
N THR A 374 20.52 4.99 1.69
CA THR A 374 19.42 5.96 1.58
C THR A 374 19.78 7.32 2.18
N ARG A 375 20.95 7.49 2.79
CA ARG A 375 21.37 8.75 3.41
C ARG A 375 22.22 9.55 2.45
N HIS A 376 21.96 10.86 2.41
CA HIS A 376 22.72 11.76 1.54
C HIS A 376 24.18 11.89 2.03
N PRO A 377 25.18 11.83 1.13
CA PRO A 377 26.59 11.80 1.53
C PRO A 377 27.08 13.08 2.25
N LYS A 378 26.41 14.21 2.03
CA LYS A 378 26.79 15.52 2.59
C LYS A 378 25.82 16.06 3.63
N ASN A 379 24.57 15.52 3.68
CA ASN A 379 23.53 16.00 4.60
C ASN A 379 22.76 14.82 5.18
N SER A 380 23.00 14.49 6.44
CA SER A 380 22.40 13.32 7.11
C SER A 380 20.88 13.39 7.30
N LYS A 381 20.25 14.57 7.16
CA LYS A 381 18.78 14.73 7.21
C LYS A 381 18.10 14.43 5.88
N TRP A 382 18.86 14.34 4.79
CA TRP A 382 18.29 14.04 3.48
C TRP A 382 18.32 12.55 3.22
N THR A 383 17.18 12.04 2.77
CA THR A 383 17.00 10.61 2.47
C THR A 383 16.40 10.43 1.09
N THR A 384 16.72 9.32 0.43
CA THR A 384 16.21 8.99 -0.90
C THR A 384 15.50 7.63 -0.94
N LEU A 385 14.57 7.48 -1.85
CA LEU A 385 13.94 6.20 -2.24
C LEU A 385 14.65 5.58 -3.47
N GLY A 386 15.59 6.32 -4.08
CA GLY A 386 16.28 5.91 -5.30
C GLY A 386 15.49 6.23 -6.57
N ASP A 387 14.48 7.10 -6.49
CA ASP A 387 13.73 7.56 -7.64
C ASP A 387 14.46 8.74 -8.30
N ILE A 388 14.31 8.86 -9.62
CA ILE A 388 14.86 9.94 -10.46
C ILE A 388 13.71 10.81 -10.91
N GLY A 389 13.94 12.13 -10.96
CA GLY A 389 12.95 13.10 -11.41
C GLY A 389 13.48 14.51 -11.43
N LYS A 390 12.59 15.45 -11.70
CA LYS A 390 12.87 16.88 -11.74
C LYS A 390 11.75 17.70 -11.13
N LEU A 391 12.08 18.89 -10.64
CA LEU A 391 11.13 19.91 -10.22
C LEU A 391 11.01 20.99 -11.32
N ASP A 392 9.80 21.46 -11.57
CA ASP A 392 9.59 22.65 -12.37
C ASP A 392 9.68 23.96 -11.55
N GLU A 393 9.51 25.11 -12.20
CA GLU A 393 9.57 26.44 -11.57
C GLU A 393 8.46 26.66 -10.52
N ASP A 394 7.36 25.90 -10.61
CA ASP A 394 6.23 25.95 -9.69
C ASP A 394 6.30 24.90 -8.58
N ASN A 395 7.44 24.18 -8.45
CA ASN A 395 7.70 23.09 -7.51
C ASN A 395 6.82 21.84 -7.71
N TYR A 396 6.36 21.57 -8.92
CA TYR A 396 5.75 20.28 -9.24
C TYR A 396 6.84 19.26 -9.57
N LEU A 397 6.70 18.06 -8.99
CA LEU A 397 7.62 16.94 -9.20
C LEU A 397 7.14 16.09 -10.39
N TYR A 398 8.09 15.77 -11.27
CA TYR A 398 7.92 14.81 -12.36
C TYR A 398 8.87 13.66 -12.14
N LEU A 399 8.32 12.45 -12.04
CA LEU A 399 9.11 11.23 -11.94
C LEU A 399 9.53 10.78 -13.34
N THR A 400 10.78 10.39 -13.50
CA THR A 400 11.27 9.77 -14.73
C THR A 400 11.24 8.26 -14.61
N ASP A 401 11.95 7.69 -13.61
CA ASP A 401 11.98 6.25 -13.32
C ASP A 401 12.70 6.00 -11.98
N ARG A 402 12.91 4.72 -11.66
CA ARG A 402 13.83 4.30 -10.60
C ARG A 402 15.22 4.04 -11.16
N LYS A 403 16.25 4.58 -10.50
CA LYS A 403 17.65 4.34 -10.86
C LYS A 403 17.98 2.85 -11.08
N ALA A 404 17.31 1.97 -10.34
CA ALA A 404 17.52 0.53 -10.39
C ALA A 404 16.93 -0.17 -11.63
N PHE A 405 16.03 0.48 -12.37
CA PHE A 405 15.35 -0.09 -13.54
C PHE A 405 15.86 0.51 -14.86
N MET A 406 16.65 1.57 -14.79
CA MET A 406 17.23 2.21 -15.95
C MET A 406 18.08 1.22 -16.76
N ILE A 407 17.78 1.11 -18.05
CA ILE A 407 18.49 0.27 -19.02
C ILE A 407 19.57 1.11 -19.66
N ILE A 408 20.80 0.60 -19.69
CA ILE A 408 21.94 1.28 -20.32
C ILE A 408 22.28 0.59 -21.64
N SER A 409 21.79 1.13 -22.75
CA SER A 409 21.99 0.59 -24.09
C SER A 409 22.89 1.49 -24.92
N GLY A 410 24.06 1.01 -25.28
CA GLY A 410 25.03 1.79 -26.08
C GLY A 410 25.47 3.11 -25.46
N GLY A 411 25.43 3.22 -24.10
CA GLY A 411 25.72 4.45 -23.37
C GLY A 411 24.55 5.42 -23.28
N VAL A 412 23.35 5.03 -23.72
CA VAL A 412 22.11 5.79 -23.59
C VAL A 412 21.30 5.23 -22.44
N ASN A 413 20.85 6.12 -21.54
CA ASN A 413 19.90 5.77 -20.49
C ASN A 413 18.50 5.65 -21.07
N ILE A 414 17.88 4.49 -20.93
CA ILE A 414 16.50 4.21 -21.37
C ILE A 414 15.68 3.89 -20.14
N TYR A 415 14.57 4.58 -20.00
CA TYR A 415 13.64 4.42 -18.89
C TYR A 415 12.46 3.54 -19.33
N PRO A 416 12.31 2.33 -18.76
CA PRO A 416 11.26 1.37 -19.13
C PRO A 416 9.85 1.91 -19.08
N GLN A 417 9.57 2.80 -18.12
CA GLN A 417 8.23 3.29 -17.81
C GLN A 417 7.52 3.93 -19.01
N GLU A 418 8.22 4.70 -19.84
CA GLU A 418 7.64 5.35 -21.02
C GLU A 418 7.07 4.33 -22.01
N THR A 419 7.83 3.24 -22.23
CA THR A 419 7.40 2.15 -23.11
C THR A 419 6.28 1.33 -22.48
N GLU A 420 6.35 1.05 -21.18
CA GLU A 420 5.29 0.33 -20.44
C GLU A 420 3.97 1.09 -20.48
N ASP A 421 4.01 2.41 -20.26
CA ASP A 421 2.83 3.29 -20.32
C ASP A 421 2.12 3.25 -21.67
N LEU A 422 2.86 3.11 -22.75
CA LEU A 422 2.28 2.95 -24.08
C LEU A 422 1.70 1.55 -24.28
N ILE A 423 2.48 0.50 -24.01
CA ILE A 423 2.07 -0.90 -24.23
C ILE A 423 0.83 -1.27 -23.42
N ILE A 424 0.73 -0.82 -22.16
CA ILE A 424 -0.41 -1.16 -21.29
C ILE A 424 -1.74 -0.57 -21.80
N THR A 425 -1.72 0.47 -22.61
CA THR A 425 -2.94 1.03 -23.22
C THR A 425 -3.49 0.19 -24.35
N HIS A 426 -2.69 -0.72 -24.92
CA HIS A 426 -3.13 -1.56 -26.03
C HIS A 426 -4.33 -2.45 -25.62
N PRO A 427 -5.41 -2.55 -26.45
CA PRO A 427 -6.66 -3.21 -26.07
C PRO A 427 -6.52 -4.71 -25.75
N LYS A 428 -5.52 -5.40 -26.32
CA LYS A 428 -5.27 -6.82 -26.11
C LYS A 428 -4.27 -7.12 -24.98
N VAL A 429 -3.63 -6.10 -24.38
CA VAL A 429 -2.63 -6.25 -23.32
C VAL A 429 -3.29 -6.21 -21.95
N PHE A 430 -3.01 -7.21 -21.13
CA PHE A 430 -3.45 -7.27 -19.72
C PHE A 430 -2.41 -6.64 -18.78
N ASP A 431 -1.12 -6.94 -19.01
CA ASP A 431 0.00 -6.46 -18.23
C ASP A 431 1.28 -6.46 -19.06
N CYS A 432 2.27 -5.64 -18.73
CA CYS A 432 3.56 -5.63 -19.40
C CYS A 432 4.68 -5.24 -18.45
N ALA A 433 5.89 -5.64 -18.82
CA ALA A 433 7.13 -5.19 -18.19
C ALA A 433 8.18 -4.98 -19.28
N VAL A 434 8.96 -3.91 -19.15
CA VAL A 434 10.11 -3.62 -20.04
C VAL A 434 11.39 -3.75 -19.24
N ILE A 435 12.32 -4.55 -19.73
CA ILE A 435 13.56 -4.90 -19.04
C ILE A 435 14.76 -4.78 -19.95
N GLY A 436 15.93 -4.50 -19.35
CA GLY A 436 17.22 -4.65 -20.01
C GLY A 436 17.65 -6.13 -20.05
N VAL A 437 18.05 -6.61 -21.22
CA VAL A 437 18.66 -7.93 -21.33
C VAL A 437 20.09 -7.78 -21.89
N PRO A 438 21.03 -8.64 -21.47
CA PRO A 438 22.41 -8.51 -21.90
C PRO A 438 22.58 -8.56 -23.45
N ASN A 439 23.30 -7.59 -23.99
CA ASN A 439 23.67 -7.49 -25.41
C ASN A 439 25.18 -7.29 -25.55
N GLN A 440 25.82 -8.02 -26.46
CA GLN A 440 27.29 -7.99 -26.61
C GLN A 440 27.83 -6.68 -27.20
N GLU A 441 27.03 -5.97 -28.00
CA GLU A 441 27.40 -4.73 -28.67
C GLU A 441 27.04 -3.50 -27.86
N PHE A 442 25.83 -3.48 -27.25
CA PHE A 442 25.28 -2.32 -26.57
C PHE A 442 25.33 -2.41 -25.03
N GLY A 443 25.82 -3.53 -24.47
CA GLY A 443 25.76 -3.81 -23.03
C GLY A 443 24.41 -4.38 -22.63
N GLU A 444 23.35 -3.63 -22.86
CA GLU A 444 21.95 -4.05 -22.70
C GLU A 444 21.14 -3.71 -23.95
N GLU A 445 20.06 -4.46 -24.18
CA GLU A 445 19.00 -4.14 -25.13
C GLU A 445 17.62 -4.18 -24.46
N VAL A 446 16.69 -3.42 -24.99
CA VAL A 446 15.32 -3.32 -24.45
C VAL A 446 14.50 -4.54 -24.85
N LYS A 447 13.83 -5.16 -23.88
CA LYS A 447 12.90 -6.26 -24.11
C LYS A 447 11.57 -6.02 -23.38
N ALA A 448 10.48 -6.03 -24.13
CA ALA A 448 9.13 -6.01 -23.56
C ALA A 448 8.64 -7.45 -23.32
N VAL A 449 8.08 -7.70 -22.14
CA VAL A 449 7.37 -8.91 -21.77
C VAL A 449 5.90 -8.55 -21.60
N VAL A 450 5.04 -9.13 -22.42
CA VAL A 450 3.63 -8.76 -22.50
C VAL A 450 2.74 -9.93 -22.11
N GLN A 451 1.81 -9.69 -21.20
CA GLN A 451 0.73 -10.62 -20.88
C GLN A 451 -0.53 -10.20 -21.65
N PRO A 452 -1.07 -11.04 -22.55
CA PRO A 452 -2.30 -10.73 -23.26
C PRO A 452 -3.55 -10.90 -22.36
N ILE A 453 -4.65 -10.23 -22.70
CA ILE A 453 -5.98 -10.44 -22.08
C ILE A 453 -6.47 -11.88 -22.39
N SER A 454 -6.30 -12.32 -23.62
CA SER A 454 -6.62 -13.67 -24.06
C SER A 454 -5.37 -14.40 -24.55
N TRP A 455 -5.12 -15.61 -24.03
CA TRP A 455 -4.03 -16.45 -24.48
C TRP A 455 -4.15 -16.90 -25.95
N ASN A 456 -5.32 -16.69 -26.57
CA ASN A 456 -5.49 -16.92 -28.01
C ASN A 456 -4.87 -15.83 -28.88
N ASP A 457 -4.54 -14.68 -28.30
CA ASP A 457 -3.92 -13.54 -29.01
C ASP A 457 -2.39 -13.64 -29.06
N ILE A 458 -1.79 -14.69 -28.48
CA ILE A 458 -0.33 -14.88 -28.53
C ILE A 458 0.10 -15.19 -29.95
N GLY A 459 1.07 -14.45 -30.46
CA GLY A 459 1.70 -14.71 -31.76
C GLY A 459 2.33 -13.46 -32.36
N LYS A 460 2.82 -13.66 -33.59
CA LYS A 460 3.47 -12.58 -34.35
C LYS A 460 2.54 -11.39 -34.60
N ASP A 461 1.24 -11.65 -34.79
CA ASP A 461 0.26 -10.60 -35.07
C ASP A 461 0.21 -9.60 -33.89
N LEU A 462 0.16 -10.08 -32.65
CA LEU A 462 0.18 -9.20 -31.48
C LEU A 462 1.54 -8.49 -31.31
N GLU A 463 2.63 -9.19 -31.60
CA GLU A 463 3.97 -8.60 -31.57
C GLU A 463 4.10 -7.45 -32.58
N GLU A 464 3.61 -7.64 -33.82
CA GLU A 464 3.61 -6.62 -34.87
C GLU A 464 2.65 -5.45 -34.59
N GLU A 465 1.56 -5.68 -33.83
CA GLU A 465 0.65 -4.61 -33.40
C GLU A 465 1.26 -3.73 -32.29
N ILE A 466 2.18 -4.27 -31.49
CA ILE A 466 2.80 -3.58 -30.35
C ILE A 466 4.07 -2.83 -30.77
N ILE A 467 4.86 -3.35 -31.74
CA ILE A 467 6.07 -2.72 -32.25
C ILE A 467 5.74 -1.63 -33.29
#